data_26294c90c0fc63227ec4a75afc88c1e8
#
_entry.id   26294c90c0fc63227ec4a75afc88c1e8
#
_cell.length_a   1.000
_cell.length_b   1.000
_cell.length_c   1.000
_cell.angle_alpha   90.00
_cell.angle_beta   90.00
_cell.angle_gamma   90.00
#
_symmetry.space_group_name_H-M   'P 1'
#
loop_
_entity.id
_entity.type
_entity.pdbx_description
1 polymer ?
#
loop_
_entity_poly.entity_id
_entity_poly.type
_entity_poly.pdbx_seq_one_letter_code
_entity_poly.pdbx_strand_id
1 'polypeptide(L)'
;MAIQNALIEKIRIGDRSGANSLLDTWASEYGYDHLVEKVLEPMLMTIGEEWKASEAFTLAQVYVTAKVAEDILNKIAAHRESQAASIPSRGPVIIGNIEDDFHALGRRMVGTFLRADGWAVHDLGNDIPAALFVDRAQEIGDQLEHCRAPGSRRRCLNA
;
A
#
# COMPACT_ATOMS: atom_id res chain seq x y z
N MET A 1 -6.44 -18.66 12.19
CA MET A 1 -7.68 -19.33 11.69
C MET A 1 -8.96 -18.69 12.23
N ALA A 2 -9.19 -18.49 13.53
CA ALA A 2 -10.46 -17.92 14.02
C ALA A 2 -10.74 -16.48 13.54
N ILE A 3 -9.76 -15.60 13.58
CA ILE A 3 -9.88 -14.20 13.11
C ILE A 3 -10.11 -14.11 11.61
N GLN A 4 -9.43 -14.92 10.82
CA GLN A 4 -9.59 -14.94 9.35
C GLN A 4 -11.02 -15.32 8.96
N ASN A 5 -11.58 -16.35 9.58
CA ASN A 5 -12.97 -16.77 9.33
C ASN A 5 -13.96 -15.68 9.75
N ALA A 6 -13.78 -15.06 10.92
CA ALA A 6 -14.62 -13.96 11.37
C ALA A 6 -14.55 -12.76 10.41
N LEU A 7 -13.37 -12.45 9.88
CA LEU A 7 -13.16 -11.39 8.91
C LEU A 7 -13.84 -11.69 7.57
N ILE A 8 -13.69 -12.92 7.06
CA ILE A 8 -14.35 -13.37 5.83
C ILE A 8 -15.87 -13.28 5.97
N GLU A 9 -16.43 -13.69 7.11
CA GLU A 9 -17.88 -13.57 7.35
C GLU A 9 -18.35 -12.11 7.35
N LYS A 10 -17.58 -11.19 7.95
CA LYS A 10 -17.87 -9.75 7.88
C LYS A 10 -17.88 -9.24 6.44
N ILE A 11 -16.92 -9.67 5.64
CA ILE A 11 -16.83 -9.31 4.21
C ILE A 11 -18.02 -9.89 3.44
N ARG A 12 -18.41 -11.16 3.70
CA ARG A 12 -19.54 -11.82 3.03
C ARG A 12 -20.85 -11.08 3.21
N ILE A 13 -21.09 -10.51 4.40
CA ILE A 13 -22.29 -9.71 4.69
C ILE A 13 -22.14 -8.22 4.38
N GLY A 14 -20.98 -7.79 3.82
CA GLY A 14 -20.72 -6.39 3.47
C GLY A 14 -20.43 -5.48 4.67
N ASP A 15 -20.16 -6.04 5.86
CA ASP A 15 -19.87 -5.30 7.08
C ASP A 15 -18.41 -4.81 7.11
N ARG A 16 -18.10 -3.79 6.28
CA ARG A 16 -16.78 -3.14 6.24
C ARG A 16 -16.36 -2.57 7.59
N SER A 17 -17.29 -1.99 8.33
CA SER A 17 -17.01 -1.40 9.64
C SER A 17 -16.61 -2.46 10.66
N GLY A 18 -17.38 -3.56 10.75
CA GLY A 18 -17.06 -4.68 11.62
C GLY A 18 -15.75 -5.37 11.25
N ALA A 19 -15.45 -5.50 9.95
CA ALA A 19 -14.17 -6.01 9.47
C ALA A 19 -13.01 -5.12 9.93
N ASN A 20 -13.11 -3.81 9.75
CA ASN A 20 -12.10 -2.86 10.22
C ASN A 20 -11.92 -2.90 11.74
N SER A 21 -12.99 -3.01 12.52
CA SER A 21 -12.91 -3.11 13.99
C SER A 21 -12.17 -4.37 14.45
N LEU A 22 -12.37 -5.51 13.78
CA LEU A 22 -11.61 -6.73 14.05
C LEU A 22 -10.12 -6.56 13.77
N LEU A 23 -9.78 -5.92 12.64
CA LEU A 23 -8.39 -5.67 12.26
C LEU A 23 -7.72 -4.65 13.22
N ASP A 24 -8.43 -3.62 13.65
CA ASP A 24 -7.93 -2.64 14.62
C ASP A 24 -7.66 -3.27 15.98
N THR A 25 -8.55 -4.14 16.44
CA THR A 25 -8.36 -4.89 17.69
C THR A 25 -7.11 -5.78 17.60
N TRP A 26 -6.97 -6.53 16.51
CA TRP A 26 -5.79 -7.36 16.29
C TRP A 26 -4.50 -6.54 16.23
N ALA A 27 -4.51 -5.44 15.46
CA ALA A 27 -3.34 -4.57 15.32
C ALA A 27 -2.91 -3.95 16.65
N SER A 28 -3.86 -3.63 17.52
CA SER A 28 -3.56 -3.09 18.86
C SER A 28 -2.91 -4.11 19.79
N GLU A 29 -3.18 -5.39 19.59
CA GLU A 29 -2.66 -6.49 20.43
C GLU A 29 -1.32 -7.05 19.89
N TYR A 30 -1.22 -7.24 18.57
CA TYR A 30 -0.10 -7.94 17.94
C TYR A 30 0.74 -7.08 17.01
N GLY A 31 0.33 -5.85 16.73
CA GLY A 31 1.01 -4.93 15.81
C GLY A 31 0.65 -5.15 14.34
N TYR A 32 0.96 -4.12 13.54
CA TYR A 32 0.60 -4.10 12.10
C TYR A 32 1.37 -5.12 11.25
N ASP A 33 2.62 -5.41 11.58
CA ASP A 33 3.43 -6.37 10.80
C ASP A 33 2.84 -7.78 10.91
N HIS A 34 2.45 -8.20 12.13
CA HIS A 34 1.74 -9.45 12.34
C HIS A 34 0.35 -9.45 11.72
N LEU A 35 -0.35 -8.31 11.71
CA LEU A 35 -1.65 -8.19 11.06
C LEU A 35 -1.53 -8.49 9.56
N VAL A 36 -0.55 -7.90 8.88
CA VAL A 36 -0.33 -8.13 7.44
C VAL A 36 -0.03 -9.60 7.18
N GLU A 37 0.99 -10.13 7.84
CA GLU A 37 1.50 -11.50 7.59
C GLU A 37 0.51 -12.60 7.99
N LYS A 38 -0.14 -12.47 9.13
CA LYS A 38 -0.95 -13.55 9.72
C LYS A 38 -2.45 -13.46 9.41
N VAL A 39 -2.94 -12.29 9.04
CA VAL A 39 -4.38 -12.06 8.85
C VAL A 39 -4.69 -11.57 7.44
N LEU A 40 -4.11 -10.42 7.03
CA LEU A 40 -4.51 -9.75 5.81
C LEU A 40 -4.10 -10.56 4.56
N GLU A 41 -2.84 -10.95 4.46
CA GLU A 41 -2.32 -11.71 3.33
C GLU A 41 -3.03 -13.07 3.15
N PRO A 42 -3.14 -13.93 4.19
CA PRO A 42 -3.85 -15.19 4.04
C PRO A 42 -5.34 -15.03 3.69
N MET A 43 -6.00 -14.00 4.23
CA MET A 43 -7.39 -13.69 3.89
C MET A 43 -7.54 -13.31 2.41
N LEU A 44 -6.69 -12.41 1.90
CA LEU A 44 -6.71 -12.00 0.50
C LEU A 44 -6.44 -13.17 -0.44
N MET A 45 -5.52 -14.07 -0.09
CA MET A 45 -5.26 -15.29 -0.85
C MET A 45 -6.48 -16.20 -0.88
N THR A 46 -7.09 -16.47 0.27
CA THR A 46 -8.28 -17.32 0.37
C THR A 46 -9.43 -16.78 -0.48
N ILE A 47 -9.72 -15.48 -0.36
CA ILE A 47 -10.81 -14.84 -1.14
C ILE A 47 -10.49 -14.88 -2.64
N GLY A 48 -9.24 -14.66 -3.03
CA GLY A 48 -8.81 -14.73 -4.43
C GLY A 48 -8.95 -16.13 -5.02
N GLU A 49 -8.59 -17.16 -4.27
CA GLU A 49 -8.72 -18.55 -4.67
C GLU A 49 -10.18 -19.00 -4.78
N GLU A 50 -11.00 -18.67 -3.78
CA GLU A 50 -12.43 -18.97 -3.79
C GLU A 50 -13.17 -18.24 -4.91
N TRP A 51 -12.79 -17.01 -5.21
CA TRP A 51 -13.37 -16.27 -6.32
C TRP A 51 -13.06 -16.90 -7.69
N LYS A 52 -11.83 -17.40 -7.87
CA LYS A 52 -11.45 -18.12 -9.10
C LYS A 52 -12.13 -19.47 -9.26
N ALA A 53 -12.26 -20.20 -8.15
CA ALA A 53 -12.66 -21.62 -8.21
C ALA A 53 -14.17 -21.83 -8.31
N SER A 54 -15.00 -20.99 -7.69
CA SER A 54 -16.40 -21.32 -7.46
C SER A 54 -17.36 -20.15 -7.56
N GLU A 55 -16.90 -18.96 -7.92
CA GLU A 55 -17.68 -17.71 -7.81
C GLU A 55 -18.33 -17.54 -6.41
N ALA A 56 -17.69 -18.11 -5.38
CA ALA A 56 -18.17 -18.07 -4.00
C ALA A 56 -18.24 -16.64 -3.42
N PHE A 57 -17.58 -15.70 -4.09
CA PHE A 57 -17.67 -14.27 -3.80
C PHE A 57 -18.27 -13.51 -4.96
N THR A 58 -19.19 -12.61 -4.66
CA THR A 58 -19.73 -11.64 -5.62
C THR A 58 -18.73 -10.51 -5.87
N LEU A 59 -18.85 -9.81 -6.99
CA LEU A 59 -18.04 -8.63 -7.27
C LEU A 59 -18.16 -7.56 -6.15
N ALA A 60 -19.34 -7.42 -5.55
CA ALA A 60 -19.55 -6.51 -4.42
C ALA A 60 -18.73 -6.90 -3.19
N GLN A 61 -18.65 -8.19 -2.89
CA GLN A 61 -17.84 -8.70 -1.76
C GLN A 61 -16.34 -8.55 -2.01
N VAL A 62 -15.89 -8.79 -3.26
CA VAL A 62 -14.50 -8.52 -3.67
C VAL A 62 -14.18 -7.03 -3.54
N TYR A 63 -15.11 -6.14 -3.92
CA TYR A 63 -14.97 -4.71 -3.72
C TYR A 63 -14.85 -4.34 -2.22
N VAL A 64 -15.69 -4.91 -1.36
CA VAL A 64 -15.59 -4.71 0.11
C VAL A 64 -14.24 -5.20 0.62
N THR A 65 -13.75 -6.35 0.16
CA THR A 65 -12.42 -6.88 0.50
C THR A 65 -11.33 -5.87 0.17
N ALA A 66 -11.34 -5.34 -1.06
CA ALA A 66 -10.36 -4.36 -1.50
C ALA A 66 -10.42 -3.08 -0.64
N LYS A 67 -11.62 -2.63 -0.26
CA LYS A 67 -11.78 -1.45 0.59
C LYS A 67 -11.32 -1.68 2.03
N VAL A 68 -11.55 -2.84 2.61
CA VAL A 68 -11.01 -3.21 3.93
C VAL A 68 -9.48 -3.25 3.90
N ALA A 69 -8.90 -3.87 2.88
CA ALA A 69 -7.45 -3.89 2.71
C ALA A 69 -6.86 -2.47 2.53
N GLU A 70 -7.51 -1.61 1.73
CA GLU A 70 -7.12 -0.20 1.56
C GLU A 70 -7.16 0.57 2.88
N ASP A 71 -8.21 0.40 3.68
CA ASP A 71 -8.36 1.07 4.97
C ASP A 71 -7.20 0.71 5.92
N ILE A 72 -6.87 -0.58 6.02
CA ILE A 72 -5.80 -1.02 6.91
C ILE A 72 -4.42 -0.56 6.43
N LEU A 73 -4.17 -0.56 5.12
CA LEU A 73 -2.93 -0.05 4.55
C LEU A 73 -2.75 1.45 4.82
N ASN A 74 -3.82 2.24 4.72
CA ASN A 74 -3.78 3.66 5.07
C ASN A 74 -3.44 3.87 6.56
N LYS A 75 -3.99 3.04 7.46
CA LYS A 75 -3.66 3.07 8.89
C LYS A 75 -2.20 2.69 9.15
N ILE A 76 -1.71 1.66 8.47
CA ILE A 76 -0.30 1.25 8.55
C ILE A 76 0.61 2.40 8.08
N ALA A 77 0.30 3.04 6.96
CA ALA A 77 1.05 4.17 6.45
C ALA A 77 1.10 5.31 7.47
N ALA A 78 -0.06 5.75 7.99
CA ALA A 78 -0.15 6.80 9.00
C ALA A 78 0.60 6.44 10.29
N HIS A 79 0.52 5.18 10.75
CA HIS A 79 1.24 4.70 11.93
C HIS A 79 2.76 4.78 11.72
N ARG A 80 3.25 4.35 10.57
CA ARG A 80 4.69 4.40 10.24
C ARG A 80 5.19 5.82 10.03
N GLU A 81 4.42 6.69 9.40
CA GLU A 81 4.74 8.12 9.28
C GLU A 81 4.86 8.78 10.65
N SER A 82 3.99 8.43 11.61
CA SER A 82 4.08 8.96 12.98
C SER A 82 5.32 8.48 13.75
N GLN A 83 5.89 7.35 13.37
CA GLN A 83 7.11 6.80 13.97
C GLN A 83 8.38 7.20 13.21
N ALA A 84 8.25 7.60 11.95
CA ALA A 84 9.37 8.00 11.10
C ALA A 84 9.81 9.43 11.46
N ALA A 85 10.68 9.55 12.46
CA ALA A 85 11.42 10.78 12.73
C ALA A 85 12.55 11.03 11.70
N SER A 86 12.58 10.33 10.57
CA SER A 86 13.71 10.34 9.65
C SER A 86 13.29 10.65 8.20
N ILE A 87 14.02 11.60 7.64
CA ILE A 87 14.16 11.84 6.22
C ILE A 87 14.43 10.50 5.51
N PRO A 88 13.83 10.22 4.34
CA PRO A 88 14.14 9.02 3.57
C PRO A 88 15.64 8.81 3.47
N SER A 89 16.13 7.66 3.93
CA SER A 89 17.57 7.34 3.95
C SER A 89 18.03 6.63 2.68
N ARG A 90 17.05 6.12 1.91
CA ARG A 90 17.26 5.44 0.63
C ARG A 90 16.87 6.34 -0.53
N GLY A 91 17.41 6.04 -1.70
CA GLY A 91 17.17 6.82 -2.90
C GLY A 91 15.69 6.82 -3.34
N PRO A 92 15.35 7.62 -4.36
CA PRO A 92 14.00 7.67 -4.90
C PRO A 92 13.64 6.37 -5.62
N VAL A 93 12.36 6.01 -5.54
CA VAL A 93 11.75 4.96 -6.34
C VAL A 93 10.44 5.47 -6.93
N ILE A 94 10.20 5.15 -8.19
CA ILE A 94 8.96 5.51 -8.89
C ILE A 94 8.09 4.26 -8.98
N ILE A 95 6.83 4.40 -8.61
CA ILE A 95 5.82 3.36 -8.78
C ILE A 95 4.61 3.92 -9.52
N GLY A 96 3.94 3.06 -10.25
CA GLY A 96 2.71 3.41 -10.97
C GLY A 96 2.12 2.15 -11.60
N ASN A 97 0.86 2.20 -11.97
CA ASN A 97 0.25 1.20 -12.82
C ASN A 97 0.30 1.68 -14.26
N ILE A 98 0.78 0.81 -15.16
CA ILE A 98 0.88 1.10 -16.60
C ILE A 98 -0.51 1.38 -17.20
N GLU A 99 -0.55 1.91 -18.42
CA GLU A 99 -1.78 2.13 -19.20
C GLU A 99 -2.72 0.92 -19.11
N ASP A 100 -4.02 1.19 -18.97
CA ASP A 100 -5.10 0.21 -18.83
C ASP A 100 -5.06 -0.61 -17.53
N ASP A 101 -4.15 -0.34 -16.60
CA ASP A 101 -4.13 -1.00 -15.29
C ASP A 101 -4.64 -0.08 -14.17
N PHE A 102 -5.81 -0.44 -13.63
CA PHE A 102 -6.50 0.28 -12.54
C PHE A 102 -6.42 -0.44 -11.19
N HIS A 103 -5.58 -1.49 -11.06
CA HIS A 103 -5.46 -2.30 -9.83
C HIS A 103 -4.63 -1.60 -8.74
N ALA A 104 -5.16 -0.51 -8.21
CA ALA A 104 -4.44 0.38 -7.27
C ALA A 104 -3.96 -0.30 -5.97
N LEU A 105 -4.64 -1.37 -5.51
CA LEU A 105 -4.35 -1.97 -4.21
C LEU A 105 -2.92 -2.50 -4.12
N GLY A 106 -2.49 -3.30 -5.09
CA GLY A 106 -1.13 -3.86 -5.11
C GLY A 106 -0.06 -2.79 -5.11
N ARG A 107 -0.22 -1.75 -5.95
CA ARG A 107 0.70 -0.61 -6.01
C ARG A 107 0.79 0.12 -4.66
N ARG A 108 -0.34 0.39 -4.00
CA ARG A 108 -0.37 1.05 -2.69
C ARG A 108 0.31 0.22 -1.62
N MET A 109 0.12 -1.11 -1.63
CA MET A 109 0.83 -2.03 -0.73
C MET A 109 2.34 -1.90 -0.91
N VAL A 110 2.83 -2.03 -2.14
CA VAL A 110 4.26 -1.89 -2.45
C VAL A 110 4.78 -0.53 -2.01
N GLY A 111 4.08 0.56 -2.33
CA GLY A 111 4.46 1.91 -1.92
C GLY A 111 4.53 2.08 -0.40
N THR A 112 3.61 1.48 0.35
CA THR A 112 3.61 1.52 1.82
C THR A 112 4.83 0.79 2.39
N PHE A 113 5.15 -0.41 1.89
CA PHE A 113 6.32 -1.15 2.34
C PHE A 113 7.65 -0.46 1.98
N LEU A 114 7.73 0.11 0.78
CA LEU A 114 8.92 0.87 0.36
C LEU A 114 9.15 2.09 1.24
N ARG A 115 8.12 2.89 1.53
CA ARG A 115 8.22 4.03 2.45
C ARG A 115 8.66 3.59 3.84
N ALA A 116 8.11 2.48 4.32
CA ALA A 116 8.48 1.91 5.61
C ALA A 116 9.95 1.49 5.68
N ASP A 117 10.50 1.03 4.56
CA ASP A 117 11.92 0.66 4.43
C ASP A 117 12.82 1.88 4.13
N GLY A 118 12.30 3.09 4.19
CA GLY A 118 13.06 4.33 4.06
C GLY A 118 13.27 4.81 2.61
N TRP A 119 12.50 4.32 1.63
CA TRP A 119 12.57 4.80 0.26
C TRP A 119 11.76 6.08 0.06
N ALA A 120 12.27 7.01 -0.73
CA ALA A 120 11.51 8.16 -1.23
C ALA A 120 10.60 7.71 -2.37
N VAL A 121 9.33 7.43 -2.09
CA VAL A 121 8.39 6.86 -3.05
C VAL A 121 7.63 7.93 -3.80
N HIS A 122 7.83 8.01 -5.11
CA HIS A 122 7.06 8.82 -6.04
C HIS A 122 5.98 7.95 -6.71
N ASP A 123 4.75 8.13 -6.26
CA ASP A 123 3.60 7.36 -6.73
C ASP A 123 2.88 8.12 -7.85
N LEU A 124 2.97 7.62 -9.09
CA LEU A 124 2.36 8.23 -10.26
C LEU A 124 0.86 7.97 -10.40
N GLY A 125 0.33 6.96 -9.71
CA GLY A 125 -1.07 6.61 -9.82
C GLY A 125 -1.36 5.45 -10.78
N ASN A 126 -2.61 5.39 -11.25
CA ASN A 126 -3.07 4.37 -12.20
C ASN A 126 -3.07 4.91 -13.62
N ASP A 127 -3.10 4.00 -14.60
CA ASP A 127 -3.27 4.33 -16.02
C ASP A 127 -2.20 5.31 -16.52
N ILE A 128 -0.94 5.01 -16.23
CA ILE A 128 0.18 5.89 -16.53
C ILE A 128 0.90 5.45 -17.80
N PRO A 129 0.97 6.32 -18.83
CA PRO A 129 1.78 6.06 -20.02
C PRO A 129 3.25 5.79 -19.69
N ALA A 130 3.86 4.83 -20.38
CA ALA A 130 5.26 4.45 -20.15
C ALA A 130 6.22 5.65 -20.24
N ALA A 131 5.93 6.60 -21.13
CA ALA A 131 6.73 7.81 -21.27
C ALA A 131 6.82 8.65 -19.98
N LEU A 132 5.71 8.74 -19.21
CA LEU A 132 5.69 9.50 -17.96
C LEU A 132 6.59 8.89 -16.88
N PHE A 133 6.79 7.56 -16.87
CA PHE A 133 7.77 6.95 -15.97
C PHE A 133 9.19 7.41 -16.31
N VAL A 134 9.51 7.49 -17.61
CA VAL A 134 10.83 7.94 -18.10
C VAL A 134 11.04 9.42 -17.76
N ASP A 135 10.05 10.27 -18.07
CA ASP A 135 10.11 11.70 -17.81
C ASP A 135 10.32 11.97 -16.33
N ARG A 136 9.55 11.28 -15.48
CA ARG A 136 9.68 11.44 -14.02
C ARG A 136 11.01 10.93 -13.49
N ALA A 137 11.55 9.85 -14.07
CA ALA A 137 12.86 9.33 -13.69
C ALA A 137 13.98 10.33 -14.05
N GLN A 138 13.88 10.98 -15.19
CA GLN A 138 14.81 12.03 -15.62
C GLN A 138 14.75 13.24 -14.70
N GLU A 139 13.54 13.77 -14.43
CA GLU A 139 13.35 14.90 -13.51
C GLU A 139 13.97 14.64 -12.12
N ILE A 140 13.77 13.45 -11.57
CA ILE A 140 14.33 13.06 -10.26
C ILE A 140 15.84 12.91 -10.36
N GLY A 141 16.36 12.32 -11.45
CA GLY A 141 17.79 12.21 -11.72
C GLY A 141 18.48 13.58 -11.74
N ASP A 142 17.92 14.52 -12.49
CA ASP A 142 18.42 15.90 -12.60
C ASP A 142 18.40 16.62 -11.24
N GLN A 143 17.35 16.44 -10.44
CA GLN A 143 17.28 16.99 -9.09
C GLN A 143 18.37 16.44 -8.18
N LEU A 144 18.63 15.13 -8.24
CA LEU A 144 19.68 14.48 -7.43
C LEU A 144 21.09 14.95 -7.85
N GLU A 145 21.35 15.11 -9.12
CA GLU A 145 22.62 15.63 -9.60
C GLU A 145 22.83 17.08 -9.17
N HIS A 146 21.77 17.91 -9.26
CA HIS A 146 21.82 19.29 -8.77
C HIS A 146 22.09 19.36 -7.26
N CYS A 147 21.53 18.44 -6.49
CA CYS A 147 21.77 18.33 -5.04
C CYS A 147 23.21 17.91 -4.69
N ARG A 148 23.87 17.14 -5.55
CA ARG A 148 25.26 16.71 -5.39
C ARG A 148 26.29 17.78 -5.76
N ALA A 149 25.89 18.81 -6.50
CA ALA A 149 26.78 19.88 -6.91
C ALA A 149 27.34 20.67 -5.69
N PRO A 150 28.63 21.03 -5.72
CA PRO A 150 29.26 21.80 -4.64
C PRO A 150 28.53 23.13 -4.43
N GLY A 151 27.98 23.37 -3.22
CA GLY A 151 27.30 24.61 -2.85
C GLY A 151 25.77 24.53 -2.73
N SER A 152 25.11 23.42 -3.11
CA SER A 152 23.64 23.31 -3.17
C SER A 152 22.97 22.75 -1.89
N ARG A 153 23.73 22.48 -0.83
CA ARG A 153 23.29 21.72 0.37
C ARG A 153 22.04 22.23 1.11
N ARG A 154 21.49 23.40 0.80
CA ARG A 154 20.35 23.99 1.53
C ARG A 154 19.00 23.84 0.82
N ARG A 155 18.94 23.38 -0.43
CA ARG A 155 17.66 23.32 -1.20
C ARG A 155 17.05 21.93 -1.33
N CYS A 156 17.75 20.88 -0.96
CA CYS A 156 17.32 19.50 -1.19
C CYS A 156 16.53 18.87 -0.03
N LEU A 157 16.27 19.61 1.05
CA LEU A 157 15.54 19.11 2.23
C LEU A 157 14.03 19.32 2.17
N ASN A 158 13.49 19.98 1.12
CA ASN A 158 12.07 20.32 0.99
C ASN A 158 11.48 19.97 -0.41
N ALA A 159 12.03 19.01 -1.14
CA ALA A 159 11.47 18.51 -2.42
C ALA A 159 10.90 17.11 -2.25
#